data_d9ffc498beaac8e94cab399090ea2cd7
#
_entry.id   d9ffc498beaac8e94cab399090ea2cd7
#
_cell.length_a   1.000
_cell.length_b   1.000
_cell.length_c   1.000
_cell.angle_alpha   90.00
_cell.angle_beta   90.00
_cell.angle_gamma   90.00
#
_symmetry.space_group_name_H-M   'P 1'
#
loop_
_entity.id
_entity.type
_entity.pdbx_description
1 polymer ?
#
loop_
_entity_poly.entity_id
_entity_poly.type
_entity_poly.pdbx_seq_one_letter_code
_entity_poly.pdbx_strand_id
1 'polypeptide(L)'
;MFWQMAVFNKILKDCRGGIGTAVLAGILCAAVCLHAAAYWVRQEAEENSRRILRRQLQFAVQALAKAGFENGSLPEGGINLPPQKLQPGNYTLKAGIFEENTSGGIKKYTVQAEAGGEAFVLQQIRITLPQQVTELGKRYTLAAGKSLQGAENLPESIAYAGELGEILQSLDVKNFAAFKEMDFPSKSTFEEYGLGGALYYDDGNYSKSIAASSKNIKGEGVLVSKMSIFIADGTKMPDFCVIISDGQIEIGKNAVLGKALLLSKYDITVKSGASVNGIALCDGRLIVEGGVTFSRDESVLQPFVTAYRLKQQ
;
A
#
# COMPACT_ATOMS: atom_id res chain seq x y z
N MET A 1 14.00 -13.89 48.73
CA MET A 1 13.41 -12.69 49.39
C MET A 1 13.07 -12.91 50.87
N PHE A 2 12.39 -13.98 51.27
CA PHE A 2 12.05 -14.26 52.64
C PHE A 2 13.23 -14.52 53.60
N TRP A 3 14.32 -15.10 53.14
CA TRP A 3 15.50 -15.40 53.93
C TRP A 3 16.28 -14.14 54.37
N GLN A 4 16.29 -13.14 53.49
CA GLN A 4 16.94 -11.85 53.77
C GLN A 4 16.19 -11.04 54.84
N MET A 5 14.84 -11.12 54.87
CA MET A 5 14.05 -10.48 55.94
C MET A 5 14.26 -11.11 57.32
N ALA A 6 14.46 -12.43 57.38
CA ALA A 6 14.70 -13.11 58.65
C ALA A 6 16.06 -12.77 59.27
N VAL A 7 17.11 -12.65 58.45
CA VAL A 7 18.44 -12.19 58.84
C VAL A 7 18.39 -10.72 59.28
N PHE A 8 17.63 -9.90 58.61
CA PHE A 8 17.45 -8.49 58.88
C PHE A 8 16.79 -8.25 60.27
N ASN A 9 15.73 -8.98 60.59
CA ASN A 9 15.05 -8.88 61.88
C ASN A 9 15.92 -9.36 63.06
N LYS A 10 16.85 -10.29 62.83
CA LYS A 10 17.78 -10.76 63.84
C LYS A 10 18.86 -9.71 64.15
N ILE A 11 19.40 -9.05 63.15
CA ILE A 11 20.40 -7.98 63.28
C ILE A 11 19.81 -6.75 63.98
N LEU A 12 18.55 -6.38 63.68
CA LEU A 12 17.85 -5.26 64.32
C LEU A 12 17.60 -5.50 65.81
N LYS A 13 17.41 -6.74 66.23
CA LYS A 13 17.20 -7.08 67.69
C LYS A 13 18.47 -7.05 68.51
N ASP A 14 19.63 -7.29 67.88
CA ASP A 14 20.90 -7.37 68.62
C ASP A 14 21.62 -6.01 68.79
N CYS A 15 21.15 -4.96 68.08
CA CYS A 15 21.73 -3.61 68.12
C CYS A 15 21.09 -2.78 69.29
N ARG A 16 21.58 -2.94 70.51
CA ARG A 16 21.28 -2.04 71.63
C ARG A 16 22.11 -0.76 71.59
N GLY A 17 21.85 0.10 70.60
CA GLY A 17 22.47 1.40 70.56
C GLY A 17 21.93 2.20 69.31
N GLY A 18 21.18 3.24 69.63
CA GLY A 18 20.40 3.99 68.61
C GLY A 18 21.19 4.55 67.37
N ILE A 19 22.51 4.69 67.52
CA ILE A 19 23.37 5.21 66.42
C ILE A 19 23.69 4.08 65.43
N GLY A 20 24.00 2.86 65.91
CA GLY A 20 24.34 1.73 65.05
C GLY A 20 23.17 1.28 64.16
N THR A 21 21.95 1.28 64.68
CA THR A 21 20.75 0.92 63.90
C THR A 21 20.41 1.93 62.81
N ALA A 22 20.61 3.23 63.09
CA ALA A 22 20.38 4.28 62.10
C ALA A 22 21.39 4.20 60.94
N VAL A 23 22.66 3.92 61.22
CA VAL A 23 23.69 3.74 60.20
C VAL A 23 23.42 2.49 59.36
N LEU A 24 23.04 1.38 59.99
CA LEU A 24 22.73 0.14 59.27
C LEU A 24 21.50 0.29 58.36
N ALA A 25 20.46 0.97 58.87
CA ALA A 25 19.27 1.29 58.07
C ALA A 25 19.62 2.21 56.87
N GLY A 26 20.48 3.20 57.09
CA GLY A 26 20.97 4.07 56.00
C GLY A 26 21.74 3.32 54.92
N ILE A 27 22.63 2.40 55.29
CA ILE A 27 23.38 1.57 54.35
C ILE A 27 22.42 0.66 53.53
N LEU A 28 21.44 0.08 54.20
CA LEU A 28 20.45 -0.77 53.53
C LEU A 28 19.54 0.01 52.59
N CYS A 29 19.06 1.17 52.98
CA CYS A 29 18.32 2.07 52.10
C CYS A 29 19.17 2.47 50.86
N ALA A 30 20.44 2.83 51.07
CA ALA A 30 21.35 3.15 49.97
C ALA A 30 21.57 1.95 49.03
N ALA A 31 21.75 0.73 49.59
CA ALA A 31 21.89 -0.48 48.77
C ALA A 31 20.63 -0.79 47.94
N VAL A 32 19.45 -0.64 48.55
CA VAL A 32 18.18 -0.81 47.80
C VAL A 32 18.01 0.24 46.71
N CYS A 33 18.32 1.50 47.03
CA CYS A 33 18.27 2.58 46.01
C CYS A 33 19.25 2.36 44.88
N LEU A 34 20.49 1.93 45.17
CA LEU A 34 21.48 1.59 44.16
C LEU A 34 21.05 0.40 43.29
N HIS A 35 20.46 -0.62 43.91
CA HIS A 35 19.95 -1.78 43.18
C HIS A 35 18.77 -1.40 42.27
N ALA A 36 17.85 -0.59 42.76
CA ALA A 36 16.74 -0.07 42.01
C ALA A 36 17.23 0.82 40.83
N ALA A 37 18.20 1.69 41.09
CA ALA A 37 18.81 2.53 40.06
C ALA A 37 19.51 1.68 38.99
N ALA A 38 20.30 0.68 39.38
CA ALA A 38 20.95 -0.24 38.45
C ALA A 38 19.95 -1.04 37.63
N TYR A 39 18.85 -1.48 38.23
CA TYR A 39 17.77 -2.15 37.52
C TYR A 39 17.10 -1.22 36.48
N TRP A 40 16.82 0.02 36.89
CA TRP A 40 16.26 1.04 36.00
C TRP A 40 17.16 1.34 34.80
N VAL A 41 18.44 1.57 35.05
CA VAL A 41 19.42 1.83 34.00
C VAL A 41 19.54 0.66 33.04
N ARG A 42 19.52 -0.57 33.56
CA ARG A 42 19.54 -1.78 32.75
C ARG A 42 18.27 -1.90 31.88
N GLN A 43 17.10 -1.66 32.46
CA GLN A 43 15.83 -1.71 31.73
C GLN A 43 15.77 -0.66 30.62
N GLU A 44 16.21 0.57 30.91
CA GLU A 44 16.28 1.65 29.94
C GLU A 44 17.29 1.35 28.80
N ALA A 45 18.43 0.74 29.14
CA ALA A 45 19.42 0.31 28.15
C ALA A 45 18.87 -0.81 27.23
N GLU A 46 18.12 -1.77 27.80
CA GLU A 46 17.45 -2.82 27.04
C GLU A 46 16.38 -2.25 26.11
N GLU A 47 15.54 -1.33 26.58
CA GLU A 47 14.53 -0.66 25.78
C GLU A 47 15.15 0.18 24.65
N ASN A 48 16.20 0.92 24.94
CA ASN A 48 16.92 1.70 23.93
C ASN A 48 17.55 0.79 22.85
N SER A 49 18.12 -0.34 23.27
CA SER A 49 18.68 -1.34 22.35
C SER A 49 17.58 -1.91 21.44
N ARG A 50 16.40 -2.23 21.98
CA ARG A 50 15.24 -2.69 21.19
C ARG A 50 14.76 -1.62 20.22
N ARG A 51 14.67 -0.35 20.64
CA ARG A 51 14.29 0.76 19.74
C ARG A 51 15.27 0.93 18.58
N ILE A 52 16.57 0.83 18.86
CA ILE A 52 17.62 0.90 17.82
C ILE A 52 17.45 -0.29 16.86
N LEU A 53 17.28 -1.50 17.39
CA LEU A 53 17.09 -2.70 16.59
C LEU A 53 15.85 -2.58 15.68
N ARG A 54 14.71 -2.15 16.21
CA ARG A 54 13.49 -1.94 15.42
C ARG A 54 13.71 -0.95 14.28
N ARG A 55 14.43 0.16 14.51
CA ARG A 55 14.78 1.11 13.46
C ARG A 55 15.68 0.48 12.39
N GLN A 56 16.68 -0.31 12.81
CA GLN A 56 17.55 -1.02 11.86
C GLN A 56 16.75 -2.02 11.02
N LEU A 57 15.84 -2.78 11.62
CA LEU A 57 14.94 -3.69 10.90
C LEU A 57 14.04 -2.94 9.92
N GLN A 58 13.48 -1.80 10.34
CA GLN A 58 12.67 -0.95 9.48
C GLN A 58 13.47 -0.46 8.25
N PHE A 59 14.69 0.04 8.46
CA PHE A 59 15.57 0.47 7.36
C PHE A 59 15.97 -0.69 6.45
N ALA A 60 16.28 -1.85 7.01
CA ALA A 60 16.64 -3.04 6.24
C ALA A 60 15.49 -3.47 5.33
N VAL A 61 14.26 -3.52 5.86
CA VAL A 61 13.05 -3.88 5.09
C VAL A 61 12.76 -2.84 4.00
N GLN A 62 12.85 -1.54 4.32
CA GLN A 62 12.63 -0.47 3.34
C GLN A 62 13.68 -0.50 2.23
N ALA A 63 14.97 -0.71 2.57
CA ALA A 63 16.04 -0.81 1.59
C ALA A 63 15.88 -2.04 0.68
N LEU A 64 15.51 -3.19 1.27
CA LEU A 64 15.21 -4.41 0.53
C LEU A 64 14.04 -4.23 -0.43
N ALA A 65 12.96 -3.67 0.08
CA ALA A 65 11.78 -3.39 -0.72
C ALA A 65 12.12 -2.48 -1.89
N LYS A 66 12.83 -1.38 -1.64
CA LYS A 66 13.27 -0.44 -2.67
C LYS A 66 14.17 -1.13 -3.72
N ALA A 67 15.20 -1.84 -3.29
CA ALA A 67 16.12 -2.53 -4.18
C ALA A 67 15.44 -3.65 -5.01
N GLY A 68 14.49 -4.39 -4.41
CA GLY A 68 13.78 -5.47 -5.07
C GLY A 68 12.79 -4.98 -6.13
N PHE A 69 12.12 -3.85 -5.89
CA PHE A 69 11.06 -3.36 -6.77
C PHE A 69 11.54 -2.35 -7.82
N GLU A 70 12.56 -1.55 -7.54
CA GLU A 70 13.13 -0.60 -8.53
C GLU A 70 13.79 -1.30 -9.71
N ASN A 71 14.35 -2.49 -9.51
CA ASN A 71 14.98 -3.27 -10.58
C ASN A 71 14.00 -4.09 -11.44
N GLY A 72 12.70 -3.98 -11.21
CA GLY A 72 11.63 -4.47 -12.10
C GLY A 72 11.42 -5.98 -12.18
N SER A 73 12.35 -6.79 -11.73
CA SER A 73 12.25 -8.25 -11.78
C SER A 73 12.71 -8.88 -10.47
N LEU A 74 11.76 -9.17 -9.59
CA LEU A 74 12.05 -10.10 -8.50
C LEU A 74 12.17 -11.51 -9.09
N PRO A 75 13.17 -12.30 -8.70
CA PRO A 75 13.24 -13.70 -9.08
C PRO A 75 12.01 -14.43 -8.54
N GLU A 76 11.53 -15.41 -9.30
CA GLU A 76 10.46 -16.31 -8.84
C GLU A 76 10.87 -16.94 -7.49
N GLY A 77 9.96 -16.88 -6.52
CA GLY A 77 10.22 -17.36 -5.16
C GLY A 77 10.83 -16.32 -4.21
N GLY A 78 11.11 -15.09 -4.69
CA GLY A 78 11.59 -14.01 -3.84
C GLY A 78 13.12 -13.96 -3.66
N ILE A 79 13.58 -13.16 -2.70
CA ILE A 79 15.00 -12.98 -2.36
C ILE A 79 15.18 -13.30 -0.88
N ASN A 80 16.12 -14.18 -0.56
CA ASN A 80 16.53 -14.44 0.81
C ASN A 80 17.98 -13.99 0.98
N LEU A 81 18.21 -13.01 1.86
CA LEU A 81 19.55 -12.53 2.11
C LEU A 81 20.31 -13.46 3.05
N PRO A 82 21.62 -13.65 2.84
CA PRO A 82 22.43 -14.37 3.79
C PRO A 82 22.39 -13.68 5.16
N PRO A 83 22.37 -14.46 6.26
CA PRO A 83 22.32 -13.90 7.60
C PRO A 83 23.48 -12.94 7.86
N GLN A 84 23.18 -11.74 8.38
CA GLN A 84 24.19 -10.72 8.70
C GLN A 84 24.17 -10.43 10.20
N LYS A 85 25.34 -10.09 10.75
CA LYS A 85 25.44 -9.68 12.16
C LYS A 85 25.17 -8.20 12.32
N LEU A 86 24.26 -7.83 13.18
CA LEU A 86 23.93 -6.45 13.56
C LEU A 86 24.62 -6.06 14.86
N GLN A 87 25.03 -4.81 14.94
CA GLN A 87 25.53 -4.20 16.16
C GLN A 87 24.60 -3.05 16.59
N PRO A 88 24.41 -2.75 17.88
CA PRO A 88 24.99 -3.41 19.06
C PRO A 88 24.22 -4.70 19.41
N GLY A 89 24.87 -5.67 20.07
CA GLY A 89 24.19 -6.86 20.62
C GLY A 89 24.43 -8.15 19.88
N ASN A 90 25.22 -8.15 18.80
CA ASN A 90 25.59 -9.34 18.03
C ASN A 90 24.39 -10.17 17.54
N TYR A 91 23.28 -9.49 17.22
CA TYR A 91 22.08 -10.12 16.69
C TYR A 91 22.31 -10.62 15.25
N THR A 92 21.73 -11.75 14.91
CA THR A 92 21.71 -12.25 13.53
C THR A 92 20.49 -11.70 12.83
N LEU A 93 20.71 -10.87 11.80
CA LEU A 93 19.66 -10.40 10.90
C LEU A 93 19.33 -11.48 9.88
N LYS A 94 18.06 -11.83 9.78
CA LYS A 94 17.49 -12.56 8.66
C LYS A 94 16.54 -11.64 7.93
N ALA A 95 16.69 -11.50 6.63
CA ALA A 95 15.85 -10.61 5.85
C ALA A 95 15.60 -11.18 4.46
N GLY A 96 14.42 -10.90 3.91
CA GLY A 96 14.06 -11.41 2.59
C GLY A 96 12.78 -10.79 2.05
N ILE A 97 12.54 -11.06 0.75
CA ILE A 97 11.30 -10.75 0.05
C ILE A 97 10.68 -12.08 -0.36
N PHE A 98 9.45 -12.30 0.00
CA PHE A 98 8.72 -13.54 -0.26
C PHE A 98 7.48 -13.24 -1.08
N GLU A 99 7.27 -14.00 -2.14
CA GLU A 99 6.03 -13.99 -2.90
C GLU A 99 5.02 -14.89 -2.18
N GLU A 100 3.89 -14.32 -1.71
CA GLU A 100 2.88 -15.06 -0.95
C GLU A 100 1.77 -15.63 -1.84
N ASN A 101 1.26 -14.80 -2.75
CA ASN A 101 0.11 -15.15 -3.58
C ASN A 101 0.27 -14.61 -5.00
N THR A 102 -0.20 -15.40 -5.97
CA THR A 102 -0.27 -14.99 -7.37
C THR A 102 -1.62 -15.39 -7.95
N SER A 103 -2.33 -14.44 -8.54
CA SER A 103 -3.57 -14.68 -9.27
C SER A 103 -3.78 -13.61 -10.33
N GLY A 104 -4.08 -13.99 -11.56
CA GLY A 104 -4.51 -13.07 -12.61
C GLY A 104 -3.57 -11.88 -12.88
N GLY A 105 -2.25 -12.04 -12.73
CA GLY A 105 -1.28 -10.95 -12.88
C GLY A 105 -1.06 -10.11 -11.61
N ILE A 106 -1.72 -10.47 -10.49
CA ILE A 106 -1.57 -9.78 -9.20
C ILE A 106 -0.65 -10.63 -8.32
N LYS A 107 0.39 -10.02 -7.79
CA LYS A 107 1.35 -10.67 -6.89
C LYS A 107 1.43 -9.91 -5.57
N LYS A 108 1.32 -10.64 -4.47
CA LYS A 108 1.54 -10.10 -3.13
C LYS A 108 2.91 -10.50 -2.62
N TYR A 109 3.66 -9.53 -2.16
CA TYR A 109 4.98 -9.70 -1.60
C TYR A 109 4.99 -9.34 -0.13
N THR A 110 5.68 -10.14 0.66
CA THR A 110 6.04 -9.85 2.04
C THR A 110 7.53 -9.60 2.12
N VAL A 111 7.92 -8.41 2.54
CA VAL A 111 9.29 -8.03 2.83
C VAL A 111 9.48 -8.05 4.33
N GLN A 112 10.33 -8.91 4.83
CA GLN A 112 10.54 -9.06 6.26
C GLN A 112 12.01 -9.00 6.65
N ALA A 113 12.24 -8.51 7.87
CA ALA A 113 13.51 -8.62 8.55
C ALA A 113 13.27 -8.98 10.02
N GLU A 114 14.06 -9.91 10.54
CA GLU A 114 14.00 -10.34 11.93
C GLU A 114 15.37 -10.40 12.57
N ALA A 115 15.48 -10.00 13.82
CA ALA A 115 16.69 -10.15 14.63
C ALA A 115 16.35 -9.99 16.12
N GLY A 116 16.99 -10.76 17.00
CA GLY A 116 16.86 -10.61 18.46
C GLY A 116 15.44 -10.78 19.01
N GLY A 117 14.58 -11.54 18.32
CA GLY A 117 13.17 -11.72 18.70
C GLY A 117 12.25 -10.58 18.25
N GLU A 118 12.78 -9.56 17.56
CA GLU A 118 12.00 -8.50 16.95
C GLU A 118 11.87 -8.77 15.45
N ALA A 119 10.71 -8.47 14.87
CA ALA A 119 10.47 -8.57 13.44
C ALA A 119 9.83 -7.29 12.91
N PHE A 120 10.16 -6.95 11.66
CA PHE A 120 9.51 -5.87 10.92
C PHE A 120 9.05 -6.42 9.57
N VAL A 121 7.77 -6.26 9.27
CA VAL A 121 7.15 -6.85 8.09
C VAL A 121 6.39 -5.80 7.32
N LEU A 122 6.70 -5.65 6.03
CA LEU A 122 5.94 -4.84 5.09
C LEU A 122 5.26 -5.75 4.06
N GLN A 123 4.10 -5.34 3.63
CA GLN A 123 3.40 -5.97 2.51
C GLN A 123 3.28 -4.99 1.35
N GLN A 124 3.34 -5.53 0.14
CA GLN A 124 3.19 -4.78 -1.09
C GLN A 124 2.49 -5.64 -2.13
N ILE A 125 1.68 -5.02 -2.97
CA ILE A 125 0.99 -5.69 -4.07
C ILE A 125 1.51 -5.12 -5.37
N ARG A 126 1.85 -5.99 -6.31
CA ARG A 126 2.18 -5.65 -7.68
C ARG A 126 1.08 -6.14 -8.60
N ILE A 127 0.55 -5.24 -9.41
CA ILE A 127 -0.48 -5.53 -10.40
C ILE A 127 0.15 -5.39 -11.78
N THR A 128 0.15 -6.49 -12.52
CA THR A 128 0.61 -6.52 -13.91
C THR A 128 -0.60 -6.77 -14.80
N LEU A 129 -0.78 -5.92 -15.78
CA LEU A 129 -1.88 -6.07 -16.74
C LEU A 129 -1.69 -7.32 -17.60
N PRO A 130 -2.78 -7.97 -18.04
CA PRO A 130 -2.70 -9.01 -19.05
C PRO A 130 -1.99 -8.50 -20.31
N GLN A 131 -1.20 -9.36 -20.93
CA GLN A 131 -0.41 -8.99 -22.12
C GLN A 131 -1.29 -8.39 -23.23
N GLN A 132 -2.47 -8.97 -23.47
CA GLN A 132 -3.41 -8.49 -24.48
C GLN A 132 -3.88 -7.05 -24.23
N VAL A 133 -4.17 -6.70 -22.95
CA VAL A 133 -4.53 -5.33 -22.54
C VAL A 133 -3.36 -4.38 -22.78
N THR A 134 -2.15 -4.81 -22.44
CA THR A 134 -0.94 -4.01 -22.62
C THR A 134 -0.65 -3.77 -24.11
N GLU A 135 -0.76 -4.80 -24.94
CA GLU A 135 -0.53 -4.68 -26.38
C GLU A 135 -1.57 -3.77 -27.06
N LEU A 136 -2.84 -3.88 -26.65
CA LEU A 136 -3.89 -3.01 -27.16
C LEU A 136 -3.66 -1.55 -26.74
N GLY A 137 -3.33 -1.32 -25.47
CA GLY A 137 -3.03 0.01 -24.95
C GLY A 137 -1.77 0.62 -25.57
N LYS A 138 -0.79 -0.18 -26.00
CA LYS A 138 0.35 0.31 -26.79
C LYS A 138 -0.03 0.77 -28.18
N ARG A 139 -1.10 0.24 -28.75
CA ARG A 139 -1.56 0.62 -30.09
C ARG A 139 -2.52 1.79 -30.06
N TYR A 140 -3.44 1.81 -29.11
CA TYR A 140 -4.56 2.74 -29.05
C TYR A 140 -4.65 3.44 -27.71
N THR A 141 -4.98 4.71 -27.74
CA THR A 141 -5.32 5.49 -26.52
C THR A 141 -6.75 5.18 -26.07
N LEU A 142 -7.64 4.97 -27.03
CA LEU A 142 -9.04 4.65 -26.84
C LEU A 142 -9.37 3.39 -27.62
N ALA A 143 -9.97 2.38 -26.94
CA ALA A 143 -10.48 1.24 -27.66
C ALA A 143 -11.81 0.77 -27.06
N ALA A 144 -12.78 0.50 -27.93
CA ALA A 144 -14.11 0.06 -27.60
C ALA A 144 -14.47 -1.22 -28.34
N GLY A 145 -15.08 -2.19 -27.64
CA GLY A 145 -15.50 -3.45 -28.25
C GLY A 145 -16.70 -3.31 -29.15
N LYS A 146 -17.62 -2.38 -28.86
CA LYS A 146 -18.85 -2.22 -29.64
C LYS A 146 -18.82 -1.00 -30.56
N SER A 147 -18.63 0.19 -30.00
CA SER A 147 -18.63 1.42 -30.79
C SER A 147 -17.91 2.55 -30.07
N LEU A 148 -17.43 3.49 -30.87
CA LEU A 148 -16.83 4.73 -30.41
C LEU A 148 -17.73 5.89 -30.90
N GLN A 149 -18.24 6.71 -29.98
CA GLN A 149 -19.16 7.81 -30.27
C GLN A 149 -18.55 9.14 -29.83
N GLY A 150 -18.66 10.18 -30.66
CA GLY A 150 -18.16 11.51 -30.37
C GLY A 150 -16.64 11.66 -30.52
N ALA A 151 -15.95 10.63 -30.99
CA ALA A 151 -14.51 10.65 -31.22
C ALA A 151 -14.15 10.79 -32.72
N GLU A 152 -15.10 11.24 -33.53
CA GLU A 152 -14.96 11.37 -34.99
C GLU A 152 -13.84 12.35 -35.41
N ASN A 153 -13.49 13.25 -34.50
CA ASN A 153 -12.41 14.22 -34.71
C ASN A 153 -11.05 13.77 -34.18
N LEU A 154 -10.96 12.57 -33.56
CA LEU A 154 -9.70 12.03 -33.06
C LEU A 154 -8.97 11.26 -34.18
N PRO A 155 -7.63 11.35 -34.27
CA PRO A 155 -6.87 10.59 -35.24
C PRO A 155 -7.14 9.08 -35.11
N GLU A 156 -7.27 8.37 -36.25
CA GLU A 156 -7.47 6.91 -36.28
C GLU A 156 -6.37 6.13 -35.54
N SER A 157 -5.18 6.69 -35.45
CA SER A 157 -4.09 6.12 -34.67
C SER A 157 -4.32 6.13 -33.14
N ILE A 158 -5.33 6.86 -32.66
CA ILE A 158 -5.62 7.03 -31.23
C ILE A 158 -6.81 6.19 -30.82
N ALA A 159 -7.78 5.98 -31.74
CA ALA A 159 -9.06 5.39 -31.42
C ALA A 159 -9.34 4.15 -32.27
N TYR A 160 -9.86 3.10 -31.65
CA TYR A 160 -10.25 1.85 -32.27
C TYR A 160 -11.65 1.46 -31.82
N ALA A 161 -12.51 1.06 -32.73
CA ALA A 161 -13.79 0.41 -32.45
C ALA A 161 -13.87 -0.86 -33.31
N GLY A 162 -14.14 -1.99 -32.64
CA GLY A 162 -14.22 -3.30 -33.28
C GLY A 162 -14.33 -4.41 -32.27
N GLU A 163 -14.44 -5.65 -32.73
CA GLU A 163 -14.48 -6.79 -31.85
C GLU A 163 -13.15 -6.89 -31.07
N LEU A 164 -13.14 -6.39 -29.85
CA LEU A 164 -12.01 -6.57 -28.94
C LEU A 164 -12.02 -7.97 -28.35
N GLY A 165 -13.10 -8.73 -28.59
CA GLY A 165 -13.34 -10.06 -28.04
C GLY A 165 -12.78 -10.17 -26.63
N GLU A 166 -13.15 -10.93 -25.84
CA GLU A 166 -12.72 -11.33 -24.47
C GLU A 166 -11.42 -10.69 -23.85
N ILE A 167 -10.84 -9.62 -24.43
CA ILE A 167 -9.57 -9.04 -23.96
C ILE A 167 -9.67 -8.61 -22.51
N LEU A 168 -10.75 -7.91 -22.16
CA LEU A 168 -10.99 -7.51 -20.79
C LEU A 168 -11.60 -8.64 -19.94
N GLN A 169 -12.07 -9.72 -20.55
CA GLN A 169 -12.51 -10.92 -19.80
C GLN A 169 -11.34 -11.60 -19.09
N SER A 170 -10.12 -11.51 -19.61
CA SER A 170 -8.92 -11.99 -18.94
C SER A 170 -8.61 -11.22 -17.65
N LEU A 171 -9.20 -10.04 -17.47
CA LEU A 171 -9.09 -9.22 -16.28
C LEU A 171 -10.28 -9.51 -15.34
N ASP A 172 -10.26 -10.65 -14.66
CA ASP A 172 -11.33 -10.96 -13.70
C ASP A 172 -11.19 -10.09 -12.45
N VAL A 173 -12.16 -9.17 -12.27
CA VAL A 173 -12.23 -8.27 -11.11
C VAL A 173 -12.25 -9.05 -9.80
N LYS A 174 -12.79 -10.28 -9.77
CA LYS A 174 -12.80 -11.13 -8.56
C LYS A 174 -11.41 -11.50 -8.07
N ASN A 175 -10.41 -11.55 -8.95
CA ASN A 175 -9.04 -11.84 -8.56
C ASN A 175 -8.47 -10.77 -7.62
N PHE A 176 -8.98 -9.55 -7.67
CA PHE A 176 -8.56 -8.46 -6.79
C PHE A 176 -9.08 -8.60 -5.35
N ALA A 177 -10.15 -9.37 -5.12
CA ALA A 177 -10.74 -9.55 -3.80
C ALA A 177 -9.75 -10.11 -2.77
N ALA A 178 -8.91 -11.08 -3.18
CA ALA A 178 -7.91 -11.70 -2.31
C ALA A 178 -6.75 -10.76 -1.94
N PHE A 179 -6.60 -9.66 -2.68
CA PHE A 179 -5.49 -8.70 -2.53
C PHE A 179 -5.97 -7.33 -2.01
N LYS A 180 -7.23 -7.20 -1.69
CA LYS A 180 -7.81 -5.96 -1.18
C LYS A 180 -7.04 -5.44 0.02
N GLU A 181 -6.55 -4.21 -0.10
CA GLU A 181 -5.92 -3.51 1.01
C GLU A 181 -6.92 -2.63 1.76
N MET A 182 -7.86 -2.05 1.04
CA MET A 182 -8.86 -1.14 1.59
C MET A 182 -10.22 -1.32 0.92
N ASP A 183 -11.28 -1.12 1.69
CA ASP A 183 -12.62 -0.92 1.15
C ASP A 183 -12.71 0.44 0.45
N PHE A 184 -13.64 0.57 -0.51
CA PHE A 184 -13.98 1.89 -1.02
C PHE A 184 -14.48 2.75 0.14
N PRO A 185 -13.75 3.80 0.52
CA PRO A 185 -14.15 4.67 1.60
C PRO A 185 -15.31 5.57 1.19
N SER A 186 -15.81 6.35 2.13
CA SER A 186 -16.73 7.43 1.81
C SER A 186 -16.07 8.46 0.88
N LYS A 187 -16.89 9.22 0.14
CA LYS A 187 -16.39 10.30 -0.74
C LYS A 187 -15.46 11.26 0.00
N SER A 188 -15.81 11.66 1.23
CA SER A 188 -15.02 12.56 2.05
C SER A 188 -13.64 12.03 2.39
N THR A 189 -13.47 10.71 2.52
CA THR A 189 -12.17 10.11 2.82
C THR A 189 -11.21 10.24 1.64
N PHE A 190 -11.67 10.02 0.40
CA PHE A 190 -10.84 10.27 -0.79
C PHE A 190 -10.45 11.76 -0.92
N GLU A 191 -11.36 12.66 -0.58
CA GLU A 191 -11.12 14.10 -0.63
C GLU A 191 -10.09 14.55 0.40
N GLU A 192 -10.05 13.93 1.57
CA GLU A 192 -9.16 14.28 2.67
C GLU A 192 -7.79 13.61 2.54
N TYR A 193 -7.76 12.29 2.28
CA TYR A 193 -6.53 11.49 2.36
C TYR A 193 -5.98 11.08 0.99
N GLY A 194 -6.74 11.27 -0.09
CA GLY A 194 -6.38 10.82 -1.42
C GLY A 194 -6.36 9.29 -1.57
N LEU A 195 -5.64 8.79 -2.56
CA LEU A 195 -5.58 7.34 -2.86
C LEU A 195 -4.50 6.60 -2.08
N GLY A 196 -3.49 7.30 -1.56
CA GLY A 196 -2.48 6.77 -0.66
C GLY A 196 -1.70 5.54 -1.17
N GLY A 197 -1.59 5.35 -2.49
CA GLY A 197 -0.89 4.21 -3.09
C GLY A 197 -1.55 2.86 -2.82
N ALA A 198 -2.85 2.80 -2.58
CA ALA A 198 -3.55 1.59 -2.16
C ALA A 198 -4.36 0.93 -3.27
N LEU A 199 -4.65 -0.37 -3.09
CA LEU A 199 -5.65 -1.11 -3.83
C LEU A 199 -6.99 -1.09 -3.08
N TYR A 200 -7.97 -0.42 -3.66
CA TYR A 200 -9.35 -0.38 -3.20
C TYR A 200 -10.18 -1.36 -4.00
N TYR A 201 -10.89 -2.24 -3.33
CA TYR A 201 -11.76 -3.22 -3.95
C TYR A 201 -13.16 -3.17 -3.35
N ASP A 202 -14.17 -3.23 -4.23
CA ASP A 202 -15.56 -3.34 -3.84
C ASP A 202 -16.29 -4.44 -4.60
N ASP A 203 -16.95 -5.30 -3.87
CA ASP A 203 -17.82 -6.35 -4.39
C ASP A 203 -19.30 -6.13 -4.09
N GLY A 204 -19.65 -4.95 -3.57
CA GLY A 204 -21.01 -4.56 -3.26
C GLY A 204 -21.89 -4.44 -4.51
N ASN A 205 -23.20 -4.29 -4.27
CA ASN A 205 -24.22 -4.23 -5.32
C ASN A 205 -24.56 -2.78 -5.75
N TYR A 206 -23.74 -1.81 -5.35
CA TYR A 206 -24.00 -0.39 -5.62
C TYR A 206 -22.82 0.26 -6.34
N SER A 207 -23.14 1.13 -7.29
CA SER A 207 -22.15 1.93 -7.99
C SER A 207 -21.37 2.84 -7.03
N LYS A 208 -20.10 3.08 -7.33
CA LYS A 208 -19.21 3.89 -6.51
C LYS A 208 -18.97 5.26 -7.13
N SER A 209 -18.98 6.27 -6.29
CA SER A 209 -18.64 7.64 -6.67
C SER A 209 -17.37 8.08 -5.95
N ILE A 210 -16.38 8.55 -6.70
CA ILE A 210 -15.06 8.83 -6.16
C ILE A 210 -15.00 10.17 -5.43
N ALA A 211 -15.72 11.16 -5.90
CA ALA A 211 -15.75 12.47 -5.26
C ALA A 211 -17.17 13.05 -5.26
N ALA A 212 -17.39 14.09 -4.48
CA ALA A 212 -18.65 14.81 -4.51
C ALA A 212 -18.75 15.71 -5.75
N SER A 213 -17.81 16.62 -5.95
CA SER A 213 -17.58 17.41 -7.16
C SER A 213 -16.37 18.32 -6.96
N SER A 214 -15.73 18.77 -8.05
CA SER A 214 -14.68 19.80 -8.07
C SER A 214 -13.57 19.63 -7.01
N LYS A 215 -13.25 18.38 -6.65
CA LYS A 215 -12.26 18.05 -5.63
C LYS A 215 -10.93 17.64 -6.26
N ASN A 216 -9.87 17.87 -5.50
CA ASN A 216 -8.52 17.42 -5.88
C ASN A 216 -8.15 16.20 -5.06
N ILE A 217 -8.12 15.03 -5.71
CA ILE A 217 -7.76 13.74 -5.10
C ILE A 217 -6.31 13.47 -5.46
N LYS A 218 -5.44 13.48 -4.48
CA LYS A 218 -4.00 13.28 -4.62
C LYS A 218 -3.61 11.82 -4.43
N GLY A 219 -2.40 11.50 -4.89
CA GLY A 219 -1.77 10.20 -4.69
C GLY A 219 -2.19 9.17 -5.72
N GLU A 220 -1.33 8.19 -5.88
CA GLU A 220 -1.54 7.07 -6.78
C GLU A 220 -2.49 6.03 -6.16
N GLY A 221 -3.15 5.23 -6.99
CA GLY A 221 -4.00 4.16 -6.48
C GLY A 221 -4.69 3.33 -7.55
N VAL A 222 -5.22 2.19 -7.12
CA VAL A 222 -6.01 1.29 -7.95
C VAL A 222 -7.41 1.16 -7.36
N LEU A 223 -8.40 1.43 -8.18
CA LEU A 223 -9.82 1.40 -7.83
C LEU A 223 -10.48 0.29 -8.64
N VAL A 224 -10.96 -0.74 -7.96
CA VAL A 224 -11.58 -1.92 -8.57
C VAL A 224 -12.98 -2.12 -8.03
N SER A 225 -13.98 -2.24 -8.90
CA SER A 225 -15.37 -2.48 -8.49
C SER A 225 -16.07 -3.44 -9.44
N LYS A 226 -16.93 -4.31 -8.89
CA LYS A 226 -17.89 -5.10 -9.67
C LYS A 226 -18.99 -4.24 -10.28
N MET A 227 -19.22 -3.06 -9.74
CA MET A 227 -20.27 -2.13 -10.19
C MET A 227 -19.64 -0.90 -10.84
N SER A 228 -20.47 -0.03 -11.39
CA SER A 228 -20.01 1.19 -12.05
C SER A 228 -19.23 2.12 -11.11
N ILE A 229 -18.25 2.80 -11.68
CA ILE A 229 -17.46 3.82 -11.00
C ILE A 229 -17.73 5.18 -11.64
N PHE A 230 -18.05 6.18 -10.84
CA PHE A 230 -18.33 7.55 -11.26
C PHE A 230 -17.29 8.51 -10.68
N ILE A 231 -16.61 9.23 -11.55
CA ILE A 231 -15.79 10.38 -11.17
C ILE A 231 -16.68 11.62 -11.28
N ALA A 232 -16.87 12.34 -10.19
CA ALA A 232 -17.77 13.48 -10.16
C ALA A 232 -17.26 14.66 -11.00
N ASP A 233 -18.19 15.56 -11.35
CA ASP A 233 -17.90 16.76 -12.15
C ASP A 233 -16.79 17.62 -11.51
N GLY A 234 -15.86 18.10 -12.33
CA GLY A 234 -14.78 18.98 -11.91
C GLY A 234 -13.72 18.34 -11.00
N THR A 235 -13.78 17.03 -10.77
CA THR A 235 -12.79 16.32 -9.96
C THR A 235 -11.43 16.31 -10.67
N LYS A 236 -10.35 16.53 -9.90
CA LYS A 236 -8.98 16.47 -10.39
C LYS A 236 -8.22 15.33 -9.72
N MET A 237 -7.66 14.44 -10.51
CA MET A 237 -6.80 13.34 -10.08
C MET A 237 -5.48 13.44 -10.86
N PRO A 238 -4.51 14.23 -10.38
CA PRO A 238 -3.29 14.53 -11.13
C PRO A 238 -2.31 13.35 -11.19
N ASP A 239 -2.38 12.47 -10.20
CA ASP A 239 -1.44 11.38 -10.03
C ASP A 239 -1.93 10.08 -10.73
N PHE A 240 -1.10 9.04 -10.73
CA PHE A 240 -1.41 7.81 -11.43
C PHE A 240 -2.59 7.05 -10.78
N CYS A 241 -3.64 6.84 -11.53
CA CYS A 241 -4.77 6.03 -11.11
C CYS A 241 -5.11 4.94 -12.13
N VAL A 242 -5.37 3.74 -11.63
CA VAL A 242 -5.92 2.63 -12.41
C VAL A 242 -7.36 2.42 -11.94
N ILE A 243 -8.30 2.48 -12.88
CA ILE A 243 -9.74 2.30 -12.59
C ILE A 243 -10.23 1.10 -13.38
N ILE A 244 -10.66 0.07 -12.67
CA ILE A 244 -11.13 -1.19 -13.24
C ILE A 244 -12.56 -1.43 -12.77
N SER A 245 -13.48 -1.67 -13.71
CA SER A 245 -14.89 -1.88 -13.40
C SER A 245 -15.48 -3.01 -14.23
N ASP A 246 -16.20 -3.93 -13.57
CA ASP A 246 -17.09 -4.85 -14.28
C ASP A 246 -18.38 -4.15 -14.75
N GLY A 247 -18.72 -2.96 -14.20
CA GLY A 247 -19.75 -2.05 -14.69
C GLY A 247 -19.20 -0.97 -15.61
N GLN A 248 -19.92 0.13 -15.78
CA GLN A 248 -19.46 1.27 -16.55
C GLN A 248 -18.51 2.17 -15.76
N ILE A 249 -17.68 2.92 -16.46
CA ILE A 249 -16.89 4.03 -15.91
C ILE A 249 -17.43 5.34 -16.49
N GLU A 250 -17.74 6.30 -15.64
CA GLU A 250 -18.16 7.62 -16.06
C GLU A 250 -17.24 8.68 -15.50
N ILE A 251 -16.68 9.50 -16.38
CA ILE A 251 -15.86 10.66 -16.04
C ILE A 251 -16.73 11.90 -16.18
N GLY A 252 -16.93 12.60 -15.08
CA GLY A 252 -17.81 13.77 -14.98
C GLY A 252 -17.33 14.98 -15.78
N LYS A 253 -18.20 15.95 -15.95
CA LYS A 253 -17.91 17.19 -16.70
C LYS A 253 -16.72 17.93 -16.10
N ASN A 254 -15.84 18.44 -16.96
CA ASN A 254 -14.67 19.20 -16.55
C ASN A 254 -13.74 18.46 -15.56
N ALA A 255 -13.86 17.14 -15.42
CA ALA A 255 -12.93 16.35 -14.63
C ALA A 255 -11.57 16.27 -15.31
N VAL A 256 -10.50 16.19 -14.52
CA VAL A 256 -9.12 16.11 -15.02
C VAL A 256 -8.43 14.89 -14.41
N LEU A 257 -8.06 13.95 -15.27
CA LEU A 257 -7.25 12.79 -14.89
C LEU A 257 -5.85 12.94 -15.46
N GLY A 258 -4.87 13.15 -14.59
CA GLY A 258 -3.48 13.47 -14.99
C GLY A 258 -2.70 12.26 -15.52
N LYS A 259 -2.93 11.08 -14.93
CA LYS A 259 -2.40 9.79 -15.39
C LYS A 259 -3.45 8.73 -15.11
N ALA A 260 -4.13 8.21 -16.12
CA ALA A 260 -5.24 7.30 -15.90
C ALA A 260 -5.22 6.10 -16.84
N LEU A 261 -5.41 4.91 -16.25
CA LEU A 261 -5.76 3.71 -16.99
C LEU A 261 -7.21 3.34 -16.65
N LEU A 262 -8.09 3.41 -17.62
CA LEU A 262 -9.51 3.12 -17.48
C LEU A 262 -9.84 1.80 -18.18
N LEU A 263 -10.29 0.81 -17.43
CA LEU A 263 -10.64 -0.52 -17.93
C LEU A 263 -12.06 -0.88 -17.50
N SER A 264 -12.98 -1.04 -18.45
CA SER A 264 -14.39 -1.34 -18.20
C SER A 264 -14.88 -2.51 -19.05
N LYS A 265 -15.56 -3.49 -18.42
CA LYS A 265 -16.24 -4.53 -19.19
C LYS A 265 -17.55 -4.07 -19.86
N TYR A 266 -17.99 -2.86 -19.50
CA TYR A 266 -19.13 -2.21 -20.14
C TYR A 266 -18.68 -0.91 -20.80
N ASP A 267 -19.50 0.12 -20.70
CA ASP A 267 -19.25 1.39 -21.35
C ASP A 267 -18.29 2.26 -20.56
N ILE A 268 -17.53 3.10 -21.27
CA ILE A 268 -16.83 4.24 -20.69
C ILE A 268 -17.47 5.51 -21.28
N THR A 269 -17.92 6.41 -20.41
CA THR A 269 -18.46 7.72 -20.81
C THR A 269 -17.57 8.82 -20.26
N VAL A 270 -17.11 9.70 -21.15
CA VAL A 270 -16.33 10.89 -20.78
C VAL A 270 -17.13 12.12 -21.14
N LYS A 271 -17.57 12.85 -20.10
CA LYS A 271 -18.47 13.99 -20.26
C LYS A 271 -17.74 15.26 -20.67
N SER A 272 -18.52 16.20 -21.19
CA SER A 272 -18.04 17.43 -21.81
C SER A 272 -17.00 18.19 -20.97
N GLY A 273 -15.97 18.67 -21.64
CA GLY A 273 -14.89 19.45 -21.02
C GLY A 273 -13.91 18.65 -20.16
N ALA A 274 -14.09 17.35 -20.02
CA ALA A 274 -13.15 16.53 -19.26
C ALA A 274 -11.82 16.38 -20.02
N SER A 275 -10.74 16.18 -19.25
CA SER A 275 -9.39 15.92 -19.77
C SER A 275 -8.85 14.64 -19.19
N VAL A 276 -8.42 13.72 -20.04
CA VAL A 276 -7.85 12.42 -19.64
C VAL A 276 -6.49 12.27 -20.30
N ASN A 277 -5.44 12.19 -19.48
CA ASN A 277 -4.12 11.80 -19.95
C ASN A 277 -3.89 10.33 -19.59
N GLY A 278 -3.86 9.44 -20.57
CA GLY A 278 -3.74 8.01 -20.35
C GLY A 278 -4.38 7.15 -21.43
N ILE A 279 -4.97 6.04 -20.99
CA ILE A 279 -5.54 5.02 -21.88
C ILE A 279 -6.91 4.60 -21.34
N ALA A 280 -7.89 4.45 -22.23
CA ALA A 280 -9.23 3.98 -21.93
C ALA A 280 -9.65 2.83 -22.83
N LEU A 281 -9.91 1.67 -22.26
CA LEU A 281 -10.30 0.44 -22.95
C LEU A 281 -11.60 -0.10 -22.36
N CYS A 282 -12.58 -0.44 -23.20
CA CYS A 282 -13.82 -1.04 -22.76
C CYS A 282 -14.36 -2.09 -23.75
N ASP A 283 -15.07 -3.10 -23.21
CA ASP A 283 -15.76 -4.10 -24.06
C ASP A 283 -17.10 -3.56 -24.62
N GLY A 284 -17.62 -2.52 -24.02
CA GLY A 284 -18.84 -1.85 -24.44
C GLY A 284 -18.61 -0.71 -25.42
N ARG A 285 -19.32 0.38 -25.21
CA ARG A 285 -19.22 1.63 -25.97
C ARG A 285 -18.30 2.61 -25.24
N LEU A 286 -17.50 3.33 -26.02
CA LEU A 286 -16.77 4.48 -25.50
C LEU A 286 -17.46 5.74 -26.05
N ILE A 287 -18.01 6.54 -25.14
CA ILE A 287 -18.79 7.73 -25.45
C ILE A 287 -18.01 8.96 -25.01
N VAL A 288 -17.68 9.82 -25.95
CA VAL A 288 -16.91 11.05 -25.74
C VAL A 288 -17.78 12.24 -26.06
N GLU A 289 -18.12 13.04 -25.07
CA GLU A 289 -18.91 14.26 -25.28
C GLU A 289 -18.04 15.40 -25.82
N GLY A 290 -18.68 16.48 -26.26
CA GLY A 290 -17.99 17.64 -26.86
C GLY A 290 -17.01 18.31 -25.92
N GLY A 291 -15.88 18.76 -26.45
CA GLY A 291 -14.84 19.47 -25.69
C GLY A 291 -13.96 18.59 -24.78
N VAL A 292 -14.06 17.28 -24.89
CA VAL A 292 -13.16 16.35 -24.19
C VAL A 292 -11.80 16.35 -24.86
N THR A 293 -10.75 16.29 -24.05
CA THR A 293 -9.37 16.14 -24.52
C THR A 293 -8.78 14.83 -24.04
N PHE A 294 -8.16 14.09 -24.95
CA PHE A 294 -7.35 12.92 -24.62
C PHE A 294 -5.90 13.16 -25.00
N SER A 295 -4.99 12.84 -24.08
CA SER A 295 -3.57 12.73 -24.39
C SER A 295 -3.07 11.34 -24.00
N ARG A 296 -2.16 10.79 -24.82
CA ARG A 296 -1.64 9.44 -24.58
C ARG A 296 -0.49 9.48 -23.58
N ASP A 297 -0.56 8.63 -22.57
CA ASP A 297 0.54 8.36 -21.66
C ASP A 297 0.71 6.83 -21.53
N GLU A 298 1.73 6.27 -22.17
CA GLU A 298 2.03 4.83 -22.12
C GLU A 298 2.58 4.39 -20.76
N SER A 299 3.03 5.31 -19.93
CA SER A 299 3.51 4.96 -18.59
C SER A 299 2.44 4.34 -17.70
N VAL A 300 1.16 4.56 -18.04
CA VAL A 300 0.03 3.93 -17.35
C VAL A 300 -0.09 2.42 -17.56
N LEU A 301 0.61 1.87 -18.56
CA LEU A 301 0.68 0.43 -18.83
C LEU A 301 1.75 -0.30 -17.99
N GLN A 302 2.57 0.45 -17.27
CA GLN A 302 3.56 -0.13 -16.39
C GLN A 302 2.86 -0.87 -15.22
N PRO A 303 3.49 -1.92 -14.66
CA PRO A 303 2.96 -2.55 -13.47
C PRO A 303 2.74 -1.53 -12.35
N PHE A 304 1.55 -1.52 -11.78
CA PHE A 304 1.26 -0.72 -10.59
C PHE A 304 1.80 -1.45 -9.35
N VAL A 305 2.44 -0.69 -8.46
CA VAL A 305 2.96 -1.21 -7.21
C VAL A 305 2.36 -0.40 -6.07
N THR A 306 1.64 -1.06 -5.15
CA THR A 306 1.02 -0.35 -4.02
C THR A 306 2.09 0.20 -3.07
N ALA A 307 1.72 1.21 -2.30
CA ALA A 307 2.56 1.69 -1.21
C ALA A 307 2.78 0.57 -0.17
N TYR A 308 3.92 0.61 0.50
CA TYR A 308 4.20 -0.34 1.56
C TYR A 308 3.21 -0.21 2.71
N ARG A 309 2.68 -1.34 3.18
CA ARG A 309 1.81 -1.43 4.34
C ARG A 309 2.47 -2.26 5.44
N LEU A 310 2.41 -1.78 6.67
CA LEU A 310 2.76 -2.60 7.83
C LEU A 310 1.76 -3.75 7.94
N LYS A 311 2.26 -4.97 8.05
CA LYS A 311 1.41 -6.09 8.43
C LYS A 311 0.99 -5.86 9.88
N GLN A 312 -0.29 -5.60 10.11
CA GLN A 312 -0.84 -5.60 11.45
C GLN A 312 -0.67 -7.01 12.03
N GLN A 313 0.09 -7.10 13.10
CA GLN A 313 0.31 -8.35 13.87
C GLN A 313 -0.86 -8.59 14.80
#